data_e1384cec3ee4391a5c254b69d11e29df
#
_entry.id   e1384cec3ee4391a5c254b69d11e29df
#
_cell.length_a   1.000
_cell.length_b   1.000
_cell.length_c   1.000
_cell.angle_alpha   90.00
_cell.angle_beta   90.00
_cell.angle_gamma   90.00
#
_symmetry.space_group_name_H-M   'P 1'
#
loop_
_entity.id
_entity.type
_entity.pdbx_description
1 polymer ?
#
loop_
_entity_poly.entity_id
_entity_poly.type
_entity_poly.pdbx_seq_one_letter_code
_entity_poly.pdbx_strand_id
1 'polypeptide(L)'
;MPGQHQENPSVAALISKTILRRAFLIALFLGSALTLTNQSGAIFGRDAVQILPLVLVYLTPFVVITVSQVLGLRRATLDARSSRCFAHHDVAFLATAMSHGIPRRALFVALVIGTANTSIVALSALIAGGSLSNLPTALIAQAFGLPMLFGLFSQTISYRRAMSAISQ
;
A
#
# COMPACT_ATOMS: atom_id res chain seq x y z
N MET A 1 10.15 31.08 28.32
CA MET A 1 9.78 30.84 26.91
C MET A 1 8.66 29.82 26.90
N PRO A 2 7.45 30.14 26.47
CA PRO A 2 6.35 29.17 26.45
C PRO A 2 6.69 28.08 25.42
N GLY A 3 6.69 26.80 25.87
CA GLY A 3 6.93 25.68 25.02
C GLY A 3 5.91 25.63 23.90
N GLN A 4 6.35 25.81 22.67
CA GLN A 4 5.53 25.56 21.48
C GLN A 4 5.19 24.08 21.50
N HIS A 5 3.98 23.73 21.90
CA HIS A 5 3.37 22.43 21.64
C HIS A 5 3.27 22.30 20.11
N GLN A 6 4.33 21.79 19.52
CA GLN A 6 4.42 21.53 18.09
C GLN A 6 3.52 20.31 17.81
N GLU A 7 2.26 20.58 17.47
CA GLU A 7 1.28 19.55 17.13
C GLU A 7 1.85 18.64 16.02
N ASN A 8 1.78 17.34 16.24
CA ASN A 8 2.10 16.37 15.21
C ASN A 8 1.09 16.56 14.05
N PRO A 9 1.54 16.72 12.80
CA PRO A 9 0.63 16.87 11.68
C PRO A 9 -0.32 15.66 11.65
N SER A 10 -1.61 15.95 11.62
CA SER A 10 -2.63 14.91 11.51
C SER A 10 -2.41 14.13 10.20
N VAL A 11 -2.70 12.84 10.20
CA VAL A 11 -2.61 12.00 9.00
C VAL A 11 -3.43 12.59 7.85
N ALA A 12 -4.59 13.19 8.16
CA ALA A 12 -5.44 13.87 7.19
C ALA A 12 -4.75 15.08 6.51
N ALA A 13 -3.94 15.85 7.25
CA ALA A 13 -3.20 16.99 6.69
C ALA A 13 -2.09 16.57 5.71
N LEU A 14 -1.62 15.32 5.79
CA LEU A 14 -0.61 14.76 4.88
C LEU A 14 -1.20 14.22 3.58
N ILE A 15 -2.53 14.05 3.51
CA ILE A 15 -3.23 13.56 2.31
C ILE A 15 -3.39 14.73 1.33
N SER A 16 -2.53 14.80 0.32
CA SER A 16 -2.61 15.80 -0.75
C SER A 16 -3.27 15.23 -2.00
N LYS A 17 -3.83 16.13 -2.85
CA LYS A 17 -4.37 15.75 -4.17
C LYS A 17 -3.34 15.00 -5.02
N THR A 18 -2.07 15.34 -4.90
CA THR A 18 -0.96 14.70 -5.61
C THR A 18 -0.78 13.24 -5.19
N ILE A 19 -0.88 12.95 -3.90
CA ILE A 19 -0.82 11.58 -3.37
C ILE A 19 -1.99 10.76 -3.90
N LEU A 20 -3.21 11.28 -3.78
CA LEU A 20 -4.41 10.59 -4.23
C LEU A 20 -4.38 10.33 -5.74
N ARG A 21 -3.98 11.32 -6.55
CA ARG A 21 -3.87 11.15 -8.01
C ARG A 21 -2.86 10.07 -8.38
N ARG A 22 -1.69 10.06 -7.74
CA ARG A 22 -0.66 9.03 -7.99
C ARG A 22 -1.13 7.64 -7.56
N ALA A 23 -1.73 7.54 -6.38
CA ALA A 23 -2.28 6.29 -5.88
C ALA A 23 -3.37 5.76 -6.83
N PHE A 24 -4.25 6.64 -7.32
CA PHE A 24 -5.30 6.28 -8.26
C PHE A 24 -4.74 5.76 -9.60
N LEU A 25 -3.78 6.46 -10.20
CA LEU A 25 -3.17 6.03 -11.47
C LEU A 25 -2.46 4.68 -11.34
N ILE A 26 -1.72 4.47 -10.26
CA ILE A 26 -1.05 3.20 -10.01
C ILE A 26 -2.08 2.09 -9.74
N ALA A 27 -3.12 2.38 -8.95
CA ALA A 27 -4.18 1.43 -8.68
C ALA A 27 -4.96 1.05 -9.96
N LEU A 28 -5.21 2.00 -10.85
CA LEU A 28 -5.85 1.76 -12.13
C LEU A 28 -4.99 0.81 -13.00
N PHE A 29 -3.71 1.08 -13.13
CA PHE A 29 -2.79 0.24 -13.90
C PHE A 29 -2.70 -1.18 -13.32
N LEU A 30 -2.45 -1.30 -12.02
CA LEU A 30 -2.33 -2.58 -11.33
C LEU A 30 -3.64 -3.34 -11.30
N GLY A 31 -4.74 -2.65 -11.00
CA GLY A 31 -6.07 -3.23 -11.01
C GLY A 31 -6.42 -3.81 -12.37
N SER A 32 -6.11 -3.08 -13.45
CA SER A 32 -6.32 -3.59 -14.81
C SER A 32 -5.49 -4.83 -15.12
N ALA A 33 -4.19 -4.82 -14.77
CA ALA A 33 -3.33 -5.98 -14.95
C ALA A 33 -3.82 -7.20 -14.16
N LEU A 34 -4.20 -7.01 -12.89
CA LEU A 34 -4.73 -8.07 -12.04
C LEU A 34 -6.11 -8.58 -12.52
N THR A 35 -6.96 -7.69 -13.04
CA THR A 35 -8.25 -8.07 -13.64
C THR A 35 -8.03 -8.96 -14.86
N LEU A 36 -7.12 -8.58 -15.76
CA LEU A 36 -6.76 -9.38 -16.93
C LEU A 36 -6.24 -10.77 -16.52
N THR A 37 -5.49 -10.86 -15.45
CA THR A 37 -4.93 -12.14 -14.98
C THR A 37 -5.98 -13.00 -14.28
N ASN A 38 -6.75 -12.40 -13.37
CA ASN A 38 -7.66 -13.13 -12.47
C ASN A 38 -9.05 -13.37 -13.07
N GLN A 39 -9.50 -12.52 -13.98
CA GLN A 39 -10.81 -12.60 -14.62
C GLN A 39 -10.74 -12.78 -16.15
N SER A 40 -9.64 -13.37 -16.63
CA SER A 40 -9.47 -13.65 -18.06
C SER A 40 -10.63 -14.49 -18.60
N GLY A 41 -11.12 -15.49 -17.88
CA GLY A 41 -12.27 -16.30 -18.25
C GLY A 41 -13.55 -15.46 -18.49
N ALA A 42 -13.82 -14.49 -17.60
CA ALA A 42 -14.96 -13.61 -17.71
C ALA A 42 -14.79 -12.60 -18.88
N ILE A 43 -13.58 -12.07 -19.07
CA ILE A 43 -13.27 -11.14 -20.17
C ILE A 43 -13.44 -11.81 -21.53
N PHE A 44 -13.08 -13.08 -21.66
CA PHE A 44 -13.25 -13.87 -22.89
C PHE A 44 -14.61 -14.59 -22.98
N GLY A 45 -15.58 -14.22 -22.15
CA GLY A 45 -16.95 -14.72 -22.22
C GLY A 45 -17.14 -16.18 -21.77
N ARG A 46 -16.18 -16.74 -21.03
CA ARG A 46 -16.23 -18.12 -20.53
C ARG A 46 -16.91 -18.23 -19.16
N ASP A 47 -16.78 -17.21 -18.33
CA ASP A 47 -17.25 -17.17 -16.96
C ASP A 47 -18.06 -15.89 -16.68
N ALA A 48 -18.86 -15.90 -15.61
CA ALA A 48 -19.55 -14.69 -15.16
C ALA A 48 -18.58 -13.71 -14.49
N VAL A 49 -18.76 -12.42 -14.74
CA VAL A 49 -17.98 -11.36 -14.09
C VAL A 49 -18.27 -11.33 -12.59
N GLN A 50 -17.25 -11.48 -11.78
CA GLN A 50 -17.37 -11.37 -10.33
C GLN A 50 -17.09 -9.93 -9.90
N ILE A 51 -18.16 -9.19 -9.55
CA ILE A 51 -18.09 -7.75 -9.23
C ILE A 51 -17.26 -7.50 -7.97
N LEU A 52 -17.42 -8.31 -6.91
CA LEU A 52 -16.72 -8.08 -5.65
C LEU A 52 -15.20 -8.23 -5.76
N PRO A 53 -14.64 -9.29 -6.34
CA PRO A 53 -13.21 -9.36 -6.66
C PRO A 53 -12.75 -8.22 -7.56
N LEU A 54 -13.55 -7.80 -8.53
CA LEU A 54 -13.22 -6.68 -9.42
C LEU A 54 -13.04 -5.38 -8.63
N VAL A 55 -13.96 -5.04 -7.74
CA VAL A 55 -13.86 -3.83 -6.90
C VAL A 55 -12.62 -3.92 -5.99
N LEU A 56 -12.36 -5.07 -5.37
CA LEU A 56 -11.23 -5.25 -4.46
C LEU A 56 -9.87 -5.12 -5.18
N VAL A 57 -9.79 -5.57 -6.42
CA VAL A 57 -8.57 -5.49 -7.24
C VAL A 57 -8.12 -4.04 -7.47
N TYR A 58 -9.06 -3.08 -7.57
CA TYR A 58 -8.73 -1.65 -7.68
C TYR A 58 -8.60 -0.95 -6.33
N LEU A 59 -9.51 -1.26 -5.40
CA LEU A 59 -9.55 -0.60 -4.09
C LEU A 59 -8.31 -0.93 -3.24
N THR A 60 -7.89 -2.19 -3.24
CA THR A 60 -6.75 -2.66 -2.45
C THR A 60 -5.46 -1.92 -2.78
N PRO A 61 -4.96 -1.88 -4.03
CA PRO A 61 -3.73 -1.13 -4.34
C PRO A 61 -3.89 0.37 -4.08
N PHE A 62 -5.06 0.94 -4.31
CA PHE A 62 -5.32 2.35 -4.00
C PHE A 62 -5.12 2.66 -2.51
N VAL A 63 -5.73 1.87 -1.63
CA VAL A 63 -5.62 2.04 -0.17
C VAL A 63 -4.19 1.78 0.29
N VAL A 64 -3.56 0.68 -0.15
CA VAL A 64 -2.17 0.34 0.21
C VAL A 64 -1.21 1.46 -0.16
N ILE A 65 -1.29 1.96 -1.38
CA ILE A 65 -0.38 3.00 -1.87
C ILE A 65 -0.61 4.31 -1.13
N THR A 66 -1.87 4.70 -0.92
CA THR A 66 -2.22 5.94 -0.20
C THR A 66 -1.69 5.89 1.24
N VAL A 67 -2.03 4.83 2.00
CA VAL A 67 -1.58 4.66 3.39
C VAL A 67 -0.05 4.61 3.47
N SER A 68 0.58 3.86 2.57
CA SER A 68 2.04 3.72 2.53
C SER A 68 2.75 5.03 2.23
N GLN A 69 2.23 5.85 1.32
CA GLN A 69 2.80 7.18 1.03
C GLN A 69 2.69 8.12 2.25
N VAL A 70 1.55 8.14 2.91
CA VAL A 70 1.33 8.94 4.14
C VAL A 70 2.27 8.50 5.26
N LEU A 71 2.45 7.19 5.47
CA LEU A 71 3.37 6.67 6.47
C LEU A 71 4.83 7.03 6.16
N GLY A 72 5.23 7.00 4.88
CA GLY A 72 6.56 7.42 4.44
C GLY A 72 6.81 8.90 4.70
N LEU A 73 5.86 9.77 4.35
CA LEU A 73 5.92 11.21 4.63
C LEU A 73 5.98 11.51 6.12
N ARG A 74 5.09 10.90 6.91
CA ARG A 74 5.09 11.07 8.37
C ARG A 74 6.44 10.72 8.99
N ARG A 75 7.07 9.64 8.51
CA ARG A 75 8.39 9.25 9.00
C ARG A 75 9.45 10.28 8.64
N ALA A 76 9.47 10.75 7.39
CA ALA A 76 10.42 11.76 6.96
C ALA A 76 10.29 13.04 7.80
N THR A 77 9.07 13.50 8.11
CA THR A 77 8.86 14.68 8.97
C THR A 77 9.34 14.47 10.41
N LEU A 78 9.17 13.25 10.96
CA LEU A 78 9.66 12.93 12.31
C LEU A 78 11.19 12.87 12.35
N ASP A 79 11.82 12.26 11.35
CA ASP A 79 13.28 12.14 11.26
C ASP A 79 13.93 13.51 11.04
N ALA A 80 13.34 14.38 10.21
CA ALA A 80 13.78 15.76 10.03
C ALA A 80 13.76 16.57 11.34
N ARG A 81 12.71 16.39 12.15
CA ARG A 81 12.60 17.08 13.45
C ARG A 81 13.62 16.59 14.48
N SER A 82 14.02 15.34 14.43
CA SER A 82 14.98 14.75 15.38
C SER A 82 16.43 15.14 15.11
N SER A 83 16.72 16.06 14.20
CA SER A 83 18.06 16.46 13.75
C SER A 83 18.94 15.28 13.31
N ARG A 84 18.36 14.12 13.08
CA ARG A 84 19.04 12.95 12.51
C ARG A 84 19.06 13.05 10.98
N CYS A 85 19.27 14.27 10.46
CA CYS A 85 19.53 14.48 9.05
C CYS A 85 20.90 13.89 8.72
N PHE A 86 20.95 12.59 8.55
CA PHE A 86 22.04 11.99 7.82
C PHE A 86 21.89 12.42 6.36
N ALA A 87 22.88 13.16 5.87
CA ALA A 87 23.03 13.47 4.45
C ALA A 87 23.24 12.15 3.68
N HIS A 88 22.18 11.45 3.38
CA HIS A 88 22.23 10.14 2.72
C HIS A 88 21.62 10.23 1.32
N HIS A 89 22.20 11.15 0.49
CA HIS A 89 21.81 11.19 -0.93
C HIS A 89 22.20 9.93 -1.70
N ASP A 90 23.20 9.17 -1.24
CA ASP A 90 23.79 8.06 -2.00
C ASP A 90 23.51 6.66 -1.42
N VAL A 91 22.66 6.56 -0.42
CA VAL A 91 22.36 5.24 0.16
C VAL A 91 21.42 4.45 -0.77
N ALA A 92 21.78 3.20 -1.04
CA ALA A 92 20.98 2.28 -1.83
C ALA A 92 19.53 2.22 -1.31
N PHE A 93 18.56 2.10 -2.22
CA PHE A 93 17.12 2.07 -1.91
C PHE A 93 16.77 1.08 -0.77
N LEU A 94 17.33 -0.13 -0.82
CA LEU A 94 17.12 -1.15 0.20
C LEU A 94 17.70 -0.77 1.57
N ALA A 95 18.87 -0.15 1.60
CA ALA A 95 19.48 0.30 2.84
C ALA A 95 18.64 1.41 3.49
N THR A 96 18.07 2.34 2.71
CA THR A 96 17.11 3.34 3.21
C THR A 96 15.87 2.65 3.81
N ALA A 97 15.31 1.66 3.13
CA ALA A 97 14.14 0.94 3.62
C ALA A 97 14.42 0.27 4.97
N MET A 98 15.54 -0.45 5.07
CA MET A 98 15.91 -1.20 6.28
C MET A 98 16.21 -0.29 7.47
N SER A 99 17.01 0.76 7.28
CA SER A 99 17.43 1.67 8.36
C SER A 99 16.26 2.42 9.02
N HIS A 100 15.17 2.64 8.30
CA HIS A 100 13.99 3.36 8.82
C HIS A 100 12.82 2.46 9.24
N GLY A 101 13.02 1.13 9.28
CA GLY A 101 12.00 0.17 9.70
C GLY A 101 10.78 0.12 8.78
N ILE A 102 10.96 0.50 7.50
CA ILE A 102 9.89 0.48 6.49
C ILE A 102 9.34 -0.94 6.27
N PRO A 103 10.17 -2.02 6.22
CA PRO A 103 9.66 -3.38 6.00
C PRO A 103 8.67 -3.83 7.07
N ARG A 104 8.91 -3.50 8.36
CA ARG A 104 8.00 -3.85 9.45
C ARG A 104 6.62 -3.19 9.28
N ARG A 105 6.58 -1.96 8.80
CA ARG A 105 5.32 -1.23 8.55
C ARG A 105 4.62 -1.73 7.30
N ALA A 106 5.38 -1.99 6.24
CA ALA A 106 4.85 -2.58 5.02
C ALA A 106 4.24 -3.96 5.32
N LEU A 107 4.90 -4.77 6.14
CA LEU A 107 4.38 -6.05 6.63
C LEU A 107 3.07 -5.86 7.42
N PHE A 108 3.02 -4.90 8.34
CA PHE A 108 1.80 -4.62 9.11
C PHE A 108 0.63 -4.24 8.19
N VAL A 109 0.85 -3.33 7.24
CA VAL A 109 -0.17 -2.94 6.26
C VAL A 109 -0.60 -4.15 5.42
N ALA A 110 0.35 -4.99 4.99
CA ALA A 110 0.07 -6.19 4.22
C ALA A 110 -0.76 -7.21 5.03
N LEU A 111 -0.45 -7.39 6.31
CA LEU A 111 -1.22 -8.27 7.19
C LEU A 111 -2.67 -7.78 7.35
N VAL A 112 -2.87 -6.51 7.65
CA VAL A 112 -4.22 -5.94 7.84
C VAL A 112 -5.04 -6.05 6.55
N ILE A 113 -4.50 -5.59 5.43
CA ILE A 113 -5.22 -5.56 4.15
C ILE A 113 -5.36 -6.97 3.57
N GLY A 114 -4.30 -7.78 3.65
CA GLY A 114 -4.32 -9.17 3.18
C GLY A 114 -5.36 -10.01 3.93
N THR A 115 -5.42 -9.88 5.26
CA THR A 115 -6.43 -10.55 6.08
C THR A 115 -7.84 -10.09 5.71
N ALA A 116 -8.07 -8.78 5.59
CA ALA A 116 -9.36 -8.23 5.21
C ALA A 116 -9.81 -8.77 3.83
N ASN A 117 -8.94 -8.70 2.82
CA ASN A 117 -9.25 -9.21 1.48
C ASN A 117 -9.52 -10.71 1.47
N THR A 118 -8.68 -11.50 2.13
CA THR A 118 -8.86 -12.96 2.21
C THR A 118 -10.18 -13.29 2.92
N SER A 119 -10.51 -12.58 4.00
CA SER A 119 -11.77 -12.78 4.72
C SER A 119 -12.99 -12.45 3.85
N ILE A 120 -12.94 -11.38 3.08
CA ILE A 120 -14.03 -11.01 2.17
C ILE A 120 -14.23 -12.06 1.08
N VAL A 121 -13.12 -12.53 0.47
CA VAL A 121 -13.20 -13.56 -0.57
C VAL A 121 -13.69 -14.90 0.01
N ALA A 122 -13.20 -15.29 1.20
CA ALA A 122 -13.64 -16.50 1.89
C ALA A 122 -15.14 -16.46 2.24
N LEU A 123 -15.59 -15.32 2.77
CA LEU A 123 -17.00 -15.11 3.08
C LEU A 123 -17.89 -15.16 1.83
N SER A 124 -17.45 -14.55 0.74
CA SER A 124 -18.13 -14.59 -0.55
C SER A 124 -18.24 -16.01 -1.09
N ALA A 125 -17.19 -16.82 -0.97
CA ALA A 125 -17.19 -18.21 -1.38
C ALA A 125 -18.18 -19.05 -0.56
N LEU A 126 -18.23 -18.83 0.77
CA LEU A 126 -19.19 -19.50 1.66
C LEU A 126 -20.64 -19.14 1.34
N ILE A 127 -20.93 -17.85 1.11
CA ILE A 127 -22.28 -17.38 0.73
C ILE A 127 -22.73 -18.00 -0.60
N ALA A 128 -21.80 -18.21 -1.53
CA ALA A 128 -22.06 -18.87 -2.81
C ALA A 128 -22.19 -20.40 -2.69
N GLY A 129 -22.17 -20.98 -1.47
CA GLY A 129 -22.24 -22.43 -1.26
C GLY A 129 -20.96 -23.19 -1.55
N GLY A 130 -19.84 -22.48 -1.72
CA GLY A 130 -18.53 -23.07 -1.93
C GLY A 130 -17.83 -23.51 -0.66
N SER A 131 -16.71 -24.19 -0.80
CA SER A 131 -15.84 -24.63 0.31
C SER A 131 -14.57 -23.79 0.40
N LEU A 132 -14.11 -23.52 1.62
CA LEU A 132 -12.83 -22.83 1.87
C LEU A 132 -11.62 -23.63 1.38
N SER A 133 -11.74 -24.96 1.28
CA SER A 133 -10.68 -25.81 0.76
C SER A 133 -10.34 -25.55 -0.72
N ASN A 134 -11.25 -24.92 -1.45
CA ASN A 134 -11.07 -24.61 -2.87
C ASN A 134 -10.43 -23.24 -3.13
N LEU A 135 -10.06 -22.49 -2.06
CA LEU A 135 -9.36 -21.23 -2.23
C LEU A 135 -7.95 -21.47 -2.75
N PRO A 136 -7.59 -20.92 -3.93
CA PRO A 136 -6.26 -21.13 -4.50
C PRO A 136 -5.20 -20.48 -3.62
N THR A 137 -4.14 -21.20 -3.31
CA THR A 137 -2.98 -20.68 -2.53
C THR A 137 -2.35 -19.45 -3.17
N ALA A 138 -2.38 -19.37 -4.50
CA ALA A 138 -1.94 -18.20 -5.26
C ALA A 138 -2.70 -16.93 -4.89
N LEU A 139 -4.01 -17.01 -4.63
CA LEU A 139 -4.83 -15.89 -4.22
C LEU A 139 -4.41 -15.38 -2.84
N ILE A 140 -4.13 -16.30 -1.91
CA ILE A 140 -3.63 -15.94 -0.56
C ILE A 140 -2.25 -15.28 -0.69
N ALA A 141 -1.33 -15.86 -1.46
CA ALA A 141 -0.01 -15.28 -1.69
C ALA A 141 -0.08 -13.88 -2.31
N GLN A 142 -0.99 -13.63 -3.25
CA GLN A 142 -1.23 -12.32 -3.84
C GLN A 142 -1.83 -11.32 -2.82
N ALA A 143 -2.77 -11.77 -1.98
CA ALA A 143 -3.43 -10.92 -0.99
C ALA A 143 -2.47 -10.33 0.04
N PHE A 144 -1.39 -11.02 0.36
CA PHE A 144 -0.35 -10.54 1.30
C PHE A 144 0.90 -10.03 0.59
N GLY A 145 1.38 -10.71 -0.43
CA GLY A 145 2.63 -10.39 -1.12
C GLY A 145 2.58 -9.05 -1.86
N LEU A 146 1.52 -8.80 -2.62
CA LEU A 146 1.40 -7.54 -3.37
C LEU A 146 1.28 -6.31 -2.45
N PRO A 147 0.41 -6.27 -1.42
CA PRO A 147 0.39 -5.15 -0.47
C PRO A 147 1.73 -4.92 0.23
N MET A 148 2.47 -5.98 0.56
CA MET A 148 3.79 -5.86 1.17
C MET A 148 4.79 -5.19 0.22
N LEU A 149 4.89 -5.66 -1.02
CA LEU A 149 5.80 -5.10 -2.02
C LEU A 149 5.46 -3.64 -2.32
N PHE A 150 4.20 -3.35 -2.64
CA PHE A 150 3.77 -1.98 -2.94
C PHE A 150 3.90 -1.05 -1.74
N GLY A 151 3.62 -1.55 -0.54
CA GLY A 151 3.82 -0.84 0.70
C GLY A 151 5.28 -0.45 0.91
N LEU A 152 6.19 -1.38 0.71
CA LEU A 152 7.64 -1.16 0.83
C LEU A 152 8.14 -0.12 -0.17
N PHE A 153 7.84 -0.30 -1.46
CA PHE A 153 8.26 0.63 -2.51
C PHE A 153 7.68 2.02 -2.31
N SER A 154 6.38 2.10 -2.08
CA SER A 154 5.68 3.39 -1.94
C SER A 154 6.14 4.17 -0.72
N GLN A 155 6.35 3.53 0.44
CA GLN A 155 6.89 4.18 1.64
C GLN A 155 8.31 4.68 1.41
N THR A 156 9.19 3.86 0.83
CA THR A 156 10.59 4.22 0.58
C THR A 156 10.69 5.40 -0.38
N ILE A 157 9.94 5.39 -1.48
CA ILE A 157 9.92 6.49 -2.45
C ILE A 157 9.40 7.78 -1.80
N SER A 158 8.31 7.69 -1.03
CA SER A 158 7.73 8.87 -0.37
C SER A 158 8.66 9.45 0.69
N TYR A 159 9.32 8.59 1.46
CA TYR A 159 10.34 9.00 2.42
C TYR A 159 11.49 9.73 1.74
N ARG A 160 12.10 9.14 0.70
CA ARG A 160 13.24 9.76 -0.02
C ARG A 160 12.87 11.10 -0.65
N ARG A 161 11.69 11.22 -1.27
CA ARG A 161 11.20 12.49 -1.83
C ARG A 161 11.00 13.56 -0.76
N ALA A 162 10.43 13.18 0.39
CA ALA A 162 10.24 14.13 1.48
C ALA A 162 11.57 14.61 2.04
N MET A 163 12.54 13.71 2.23
CA MET A 163 13.88 14.07 2.71
C MET A 163 14.63 14.98 1.73
N SER A 164 14.56 14.72 0.43
CA SER A 164 15.17 15.58 -0.58
C SER A 164 14.54 16.98 -0.65
N ALA A 165 13.24 17.12 -0.36
CA ALA A 165 12.57 18.41 -0.31
C ALA A 165 12.90 19.24 0.95
N ILE A 166 13.30 18.57 2.05
CA ILE A 166 13.68 19.24 3.30
C ILE A 166 15.15 19.68 3.27
N SER A 167 15.99 19.02 2.46
CA SER A 167 17.43 19.33 2.34
C SER A 167 17.75 20.49 1.38
N GLN A 168 16.76 21.01 0.65
CA GLN A 168 16.86 22.20 -0.20
C GLN A 168 16.46 23.47 0.56
#